data_90d2f50ed4db0651efdecef596eed7dc
#
_entry.id   90d2f50ed4db0651efdecef596eed7dc
#
_cell.length_a   1.000
_cell.length_b   1.000
_cell.length_c   1.000
_cell.angle_alpha   90.00
_cell.angle_beta   90.00
_cell.angle_gamma   90.00
#
_symmetry.space_group_name_H-M   'P 1'
#
loop_
_entity.id
_entity.type
_entity.pdbx_description
1 polymer ?
#
loop_
_entity_poly.entity_id
_entity_poly.type
_entity_poly.pdbx_seq_one_letter_code
_entity_poly.pdbx_strand_id
1 'polypeptide(L)'
;MGIKVIRRATHCCRCEHAGAIFRPTNLFRRGKPMKSYRGYAEFVGRLRRPARFWLRSLQAAAVALLLALPIGTKANAAVPAQNGTAAHVYLLRGVLNVFSLGLDEIAARLQAQGILVTVVNYLGWASLADEAAAEYRAGRVKTIILVGHSSGATVLPDMVARLDQLGAPVKLAIGLDSVFRTSLSGRVGKYINFYIANGNGEPVAPTSQLRGSLENVNVQNVPGVGHITIDKNEIIQRKVIAEIDSVVFGSRPKEASARPQAATR
;
A
#
# COMPACT_ATOMS: atom_id res chain seq x y z
N MET A 1 16.42 -58.38 -32.24
CA MET A 1 16.36 -57.68 -33.54
C MET A 1 15.80 -56.35 -33.28
N GLY A 2 16.44 -55.20 -33.35
CA GLY A 2 17.73 -54.73 -33.79
C GLY A 2 17.86 -53.34 -33.30
N ILE A 3 18.93 -53.05 -32.58
CA ILE A 3 19.35 -51.79 -32.03
C ILE A 3 19.76 -50.85 -33.18
N LYS A 4 19.32 -49.61 -33.21
CA LYS A 4 20.00 -48.55 -33.98
C LYS A 4 20.29 -47.35 -33.12
N VAL A 5 21.52 -47.32 -32.62
CA VAL A 5 22.22 -46.15 -32.06
C VAL A 5 22.64 -45.27 -33.23
N ILE A 6 22.30 -43.98 -33.21
CA ILE A 6 22.92 -42.99 -34.09
C ILE A 6 23.59 -41.94 -33.17
N ARG A 7 24.93 -42.05 -33.11
CA ARG A 7 25.86 -40.98 -32.70
C ARG A 7 26.13 -40.10 -33.91
N ARG A 8 26.08 -38.80 -33.76
CA ARG A 8 26.84 -37.76 -34.52
C ARG A 8 26.76 -36.49 -33.70
N ALA A 9 27.73 -35.80 -33.45
CA ALA A 9 29.12 -35.51 -33.84
C ALA A 9 29.31 -34.06 -33.43
N THR A 10 30.28 -33.82 -32.59
CA THR A 10 30.86 -32.56 -32.20
C THR A 10 31.30 -31.75 -33.41
N HIS A 11 30.89 -30.48 -33.50
CA HIS A 11 31.62 -29.48 -34.27
C HIS A 11 31.97 -28.31 -33.38
N CYS A 12 33.23 -28.24 -33.09
CA CYS A 12 33.95 -27.15 -32.53
C CYS A 12 34.16 -26.11 -33.64
N CYS A 13 33.63 -24.92 -33.52
CA CYS A 13 34.06 -23.77 -34.28
C CYS A 13 34.58 -22.68 -33.32
N ARG A 14 35.87 -22.65 -33.27
CA ARG A 14 36.70 -21.60 -32.73
C ARG A 14 36.69 -20.46 -33.78
N CYS A 15 36.23 -19.28 -33.42
CA CYS A 15 36.54 -18.05 -34.13
C CYS A 15 37.12 -17.04 -33.16
N GLU A 16 38.39 -16.81 -33.38
CA GLU A 16 39.18 -15.74 -32.76
C GLU A 16 38.85 -14.37 -33.37
N HIS A 17 39.10 -13.35 -32.55
CA HIS A 17 39.45 -11.97 -32.90
C HIS A 17 38.43 -11.06 -33.56
N ALA A 18 37.96 -10.09 -32.76
CA ALA A 18 38.15 -8.67 -33.09
C ALA A 18 37.85 -7.82 -31.85
N GLY A 19 38.91 -7.30 -31.25
CA GLY A 19 38.81 -6.26 -30.21
C GLY A 19 38.34 -4.95 -30.85
N ALA A 20 37.21 -4.46 -30.42
CA ALA A 20 36.78 -3.10 -30.67
C ALA A 20 36.83 -2.34 -29.34
N ILE A 21 37.91 -1.59 -29.18
CA ILE A 21 38.09 -0.60 -28.11
C ILE A 21 37.07 0.53 -28.35
N PHE A 22 36.03 0.56 -27.57
CA PHE A 22 35.08 1.66 -27.55
C PHE A 22 35.67 2.78 -26.69
N ARG A 23 36.24 3.82 -27.32
CA ARG A 23 36.62 5.06 -26.65
C ARG A 23 35.38 5.91 -26.40
N PRO A 24 35.08 6.34 -25.17
CA PRO A 24 34.02 7.32 -24.94
C PRO A 24 34.47 8.69 -25.45
N THR A 25 33.81 9.21 -26.47
CA THR A 25 33.96 10.60 -26.90
C THR A 25 33.26 11.50 -25.91
N ASN A 26 34.06 12.25 -25.13
CA ASN A 26 33.62 13.35 -24.31
C ASN A 26 33.04 14.48 -25.19
N LEU A 27 31.73 14.58 -25.27
CA LEU A 27 31.05 15.78 -25.75
C LEU A 27 30.59 16.61 -24.54
N PHE A 28 31.58 17.25 -23.89
CA PHE A 28 31.31 18.33 -22.94
C PHE A 28 30.92 19.58 -23.72
N ARG A 29 29.61 19.74 -23.99
CA ARG A 29 29.08 20.98 -24.54
C ARG A 29 29.03 22.01 -23.42
N ARG A 30 29.95 22.97 -23.45
CA ARG A 30 30.01 24.13 -22.57
C ARG A 30 28.67 24.85 -22.53
N GLY A 31 27.94 24.68 -21.43
CA GLY A 31 26.79 25.51 -21.08
C GLY A 31 27.26 26.88 -20.66
N LYS A 32 26.65 27.94 -21.22
CA LYS A 32 26.90 29.35 -20.86
C LYS A 32 26.63 29.58 -19.37
N PRO A 33 27.43 30.42 -18.67
CA PRO A 33 27.18 30.72 -17.27
C PRO A 33 25.84 31.48 -17.12
N MET A 34 25.01 31.00 -16.22
CA MET A 34 23.78 31.67 -15.80
C MET A 34 24.13 32.99 -15.12
N LYS A 35 23.59 34.10 -15.61
CA LYS A 35 23.75 35.42 -15.02
C LYS A 35 23.24 35.41 -13.59
N SER A 36 24.13 35.76 -12.65
CA SER A 36 23.83 35.89 -11.24
C SER A 36 22.72 36.93 -11.02
N TYR A 37 21.64 36.55 -10.39
CA TYR A 37 20.62 37.44 -9.87
C TYR A 37 21.18 38.20 -8.63
N ARG A 38 21.91 39.30 -8.89
CA ARG A 38 22.45 40.19 -7.87
C ARG A 38 21.49 41.38 -7.60
N GLY A 39 20.19 41.16 -7.66
CA GLY A 39 19.17 42.19 -7.53
C GLY A 39 18.22 42.12 -6.34
N TYR A 40 18.29 41.03 -5.54
CA TYR A 40 17.31 40.82 -4.46
C TYR A 40 17.79 41.25 -3.07
N ALA A 41 19.04 41.64 -2.90
CA ALA A 41 19.62 41.98 -1.60
C ALA A 41 19.45 43.46 -1.21
N GLU A 42 19.13 44.35 -2.13
CA GLU A 42 19.08 45.81 -1.82
C GLU A 42 17.67 46.34 -1.50
N PHE A 43 16.60 45.58 -1.71
CA PHE A 43 15.25 46.04 -1.44
C PHE A 43 14.77 45.80 0.01
N VAL A 44 15.47 44.98 0.79
CA VAL A 44 15.06 44.68 2.19
C VAL A 44 15.72 45.62 3.23
N GLY A 45 16.64 46.48 2.78
CA GLY A 45 17.43 47.34 3.68
C GLY A 45 16.77 48.66 4.17
N ARG A 46 15.62 49.04 3.65
CA ARG A 46 15.07 50.40 3.91
C ARG A 46 13.83 50.49 4.80
N LEU A 47 13.37 49.42 5.42
CA LEU A 47 12.26 49.45 6.37
C LEU A 47 12.72 49.04 7.79
N ARG A 48 13.75 49.71 8.29
CA ARG A 48 14.09 49.61 9.71
C ARG A 48 14.12 50.98 10.37
N ARG A 49 13.07 51.23 11.16
CA ARG A 49 13.02 51.91 12.49
C ARG A 49 11.76 52.77 12.64
N PRO A 50 11.13 52.93 13.85
CA PRO A 50 11.29 52.20 15.11
C PRO A 50 9.92 51.76 15.70
N ALA A 51 9.72 50.48 15.90
CA ALA A 51 8.57 50.00 16.70
C ALA A 51 9.04 49.10 17.87
N ARG A 52 10.22 49.37 18.42
CA ARG A 52 10.79 48.52 19.47
C ARG A 52 10.38 48.83 20.89
N PHE A 53 9.61 49.93 21.14
CA PHE A 53 9.25 50.31 22.49
C PHE A 53 7.86 49.83 22.93
N TRP A 54 6.94 49.53 22.00
CA TRP A 54 5.58 49.09 22.34
C TRP A 54 5.42 47.58 22.37
N LEU A 55 6.37 46.81 21.82
CA LEU A 55 6.27 45.34 21.80
C LEU A 55 6.63 44.66 23.13
N ARG A 56 7.40 45.34 24.01
CA ARG A 56 7.85 44.73 25.29
C ARG A 56 6.77 44.69 26.36
N SER A 57 5.82 45.61 26.35
CA SER A 57 4.71 45.67 27.31
C SER A 57 3.58 44.68 26.98
N LEU A 58 3.39 44.31 25.70
CA LEU A 58 2.39 43.33 25.29
C LEU A 58 2.87 41.88 25.47
N GLN A 59 4.18 41.63 25.41
CA GLN A 59 4.73 40.31 25.67
C GLN A 59 4.66 39.88 27.14
N ALA A 60 4.80 40.82 28.09
CA ALA A 60 4.68 40.53 29.51
C ALA A 60 3.25 40.17 29.93
N ALA A 61 2.23 40.77 29.31
CA ALA A 61 0.82 40.45 29.57
C ALA A 61 0.38 39.10 28.97
N ALA A 62 0.93 38.71 27.82
CA ALA A 62 0.61 37.46 27.17
C ALA A 62 1.25 36.22 27.89
N VAL A 63 2.43 36.38 28.48
CA VAL A 63 3.08 35.34 29.27
C VAL A 63 2.37 35.10 30.61
N ALA A 64 1.85 36.18 31.27
CA ALA A 64 1.10 36.03 32.52
C ALA A 64 -0.27 35.34 32.31
N LEU A 65 -0.91 35.55 31.15
CA LEU A 65 -2.20 34.90 30.83
C LEU A 65 -2.02 33.42 30.47
N LEU A 66 -0.87 33.03 29.91
CA LEU A 66 -0.55 31.63 29.61
C LEU A 66 -0.21 30.77 30.84
N LEU A 67 0.23 31.43 31.95
CA LEU A 67 0.53 30.75 33.20
C LEU A 67 -0.70 30.57 34.11
N ALA A 68 -1.82 31.24 33.79
CA ALA A 68 -3.07 31.17 34.55
C ALA A 68 -4.07 30.15 33.97
N LEU A 69 -3.74 29.50 32.86
CA LEU A 69 -4.56 28.38 32.36
C LEU A 69 -4.37 27.18 33.30
N PRO A 70 -5.44 26.63 33.88
CA PRO A 70 -5.31 25.40 34.62
C PRO A 70 -4.65 24.40 33.68
N ILE A 71 -3.55 23.82 34.14
CA ILE A 71 -2.97 22.62 33.51
C ILE A 71 -4.05 21.54 33.66
N GLY A 72 -5.00 21.55 32.73
CA GLY A 72 -5.94 20.47 32.57
C GLY A 72 -5.08 19.24 32.35
N THR A 73 -4.93 18.43 33.42
CA THR A 73 -4.51 17.05 33.25
C THR A 73 -5.40 16.53 32.14
N LYS A 74 -4.83 16.35 30.94
CA LYS A 74 -5.47 15.52 29.94
C LYS A 74 -5.66 14.20 30.67
N ALA A 75 -6.86 13.99 31.24
CA ALA A 75 -7.31 12.68 31.50
C ALA A 75 -7.06 11.97 30.17
N ASN A 76 -6.05 11.10 30.12
CA ASN A 76 -6.02 10.08 29.12
C ASN A 76 -7.38 9.41 29.28
N ALA A 77 -8.36 9.86 28.48
CA ALA A 77 -9.54 9.06 28.26
C ALA A 77 -8.92 7.74 27.80
N ALA A 78 -8.91 6.77 28.71
CA ALA A 78 -8.56 5.41 28.39
C ALA A 78 -9.44 5.12 27.16
N VAL A 79 -8.82 5.03 26.00
CA VAL A 79 -9.48 4.53 24.81
C VAL A 79 -10.15 3.28 25.32
N PRO A 80 -11.49 3.17 25.30
CA PRO A 80 -12.17 2.00 25.82
C PRO A 80 -11.44 0.83 25.18
N ALA A 81 -10.97 -0.12 26.02
CA ALA A 81 -10.34 -1.33 25.52
C ALA A 81 -11.38 -1.91 24.57
N GLN A 82 -11.19 -1.65 23.29
CA GLN A 82 -12.05 -2.19 22.27
C GLN A 82 -11.77 -3.68 22.37
N ASN A 83 -12.75 -4.44 22.87
CA ASN A 83 -12.82 -5.89 22.71
C ASN A 83 -12.92 -6.20 21.21
N GLY A 84 -12.32 -5.33 20.39
CA GLY A 84 -12.18 -5.41 18.96
C GLY A 84 -11.22 -6.54 18.63
N THR A 85 -11.50 -7.17 17.55
CA THR A 85 -10.63 -8.15 16.92
C THR A 85 -9.20 -7.58 16.88
N ALA A 86 -8.21 -8.34 17.34
CA ALA A 86 -6.80 -7.92 17.27
C ALA A 86 -6.29 -7.92 15.82
N ALA A 87 -7.16 -7.58 14.88
CA ALA A 87 -6.91 -7.45 13.46
C ALA A 87 -6.74 -5.97 13.06
N HIS A 88 -5.76 -5.69 12.22
CA HIS A 88 -5.54 -4.37 11.66
C HIS A 88 -5.51 -4.47 10.12
N VAL A 89 -6.33 -3.69 9.46
CA VAL A 89 -6.42 -3.59 8.01
C VAL A 89 -5.69 -2.33 7.55
N TYR A 90 -4.71 -2.51 6.68
CA TYR A 90 -3.93 -1.42 6.09
C TYR A 90 -4.35 -1.26 4.64
N LEU A 91 -4.86 -0.07 4.29
CA LEU A 91 -5.35 0.27 2.96
C LEU A 91 -4.38 1.22 2.26
N LEU A 92 -3.84 0.82 1.10
CA LEU A 92 -2.85 1.59 0.35
C LEU A 92 -3.49 2.19 -0.90
N ARG A 93 -3.64 3.51 -0.92
CA ARG A 93 -4.12 4.25 -2.09
C ARG A 93 -3.06 4.33 -3.18
N GLY A 94 -3.49 4.51 -4.42
CA GLY A 94 -2.63 4.75 -5.56
C GLY A 94 -2.10 6.19 -5.67
N VAL A 95 -1.55 6.51 -6.84
CA VAL A 95 -1.08 7.85 -7.19
C VAL A 95 -2.20 8.87 -7.02
N LEU A 96 -1.83 10.08 -6.57
CA LEU A 96 -2.72 11.24 -6.37
C LEU A 96 -3.87 11.04 -5.37
N ASN A 97 -3.94 9.94 -4.65
CA ASN A 97 -4.96 9.62 -3.63
C ASN A 97 -6.43 9.69 -4.11
N VAL A 98 -6.80 10.72 -4.88
CA VAL A 98 -8.18 11.04 -5.29
C VAL A 98 -8.84 9.96 -6.13
N PHE A 99 -8.07 9.12 -6.81
CA PHE A 99 -8.61 8.03 -7.61
C PHE A 99 -8.89 6.75 -6.81
N SER A 100 -8.48 6.69 -5.55
CA SER A 100 -8.65 5.53 -4.67
C SER A 100 -9.60 5.79 -3.50
N LEU A 101 -10.60 6.67 -3.68
CA LEU A 101 -11.55 7.05 -2.62
C LEU A 101 -12.49 5.91 -2.23
N GLY A 102 -12.67 4.89 -3.07
CA GLY A 102 -13.40 3.69 -2.70
C GLY A 102 -12.76 2.90 -1.55
N LEU A 103 -11.45 3.05 -1.34
CA LEU A 103 -10.79 2.50 -0.14
C LEU A 103 -11.25 3.18 1.15
N ASP A 104 -11.65 4.47 1.10
CA ASP A 104 -12.21 5.16 2.27
C ASP A 104 -13.60 4.63 2.61
N GLU A 105 -14.39 4.27 1.60
CA GLU A 105 -15.70 3.64 1.80
C GLU A 105 -15.54 2.24 2.43
N ILE A 106 -14.58 1.45 1.95
CA ILE A 106 -14.21 0.16 2.54
C ILE A 106 -13.77 0.39 4.00
N ALA A 107 -12.89 1.38 4.26
CA ALA A 107 -12.43 1.71 5.60
C ALA A 107 -13.58 2.03 6.54
N ALA A 108 -14.51 2.89 6.11
CA ALA A 108 -15.67 3.28 6.92
C ALA A 108 -16.56 2.08 7.27
N ARG A 109 -16.78 1.16 6.31
CA ARG A 109 -17.57 -0.06 6.53
C ARG A 109 -16.89 -1.01 7.52
N LEU A 110 -15.57 -1.17 7.44
CA LEU A 110 -14.80 -2.01 8.37
C LEU A 110 -14.72 -1.40 9.78
N GLN A 111 -14.52 -0.08 9.85
CA GLN A 111 -14.51 0.65 11.13
C GLN A 111 -15.87 0.58 11.83
N ALA A 112 -16.98 0.63 11.08
CA ALA A 112 -18.32 0.44 11.64
C ALA A 112 -18.52 -0.97 12.25
N GLN A 113 -17.72 -1.95 11.85
CA GLN A 113 -17.70 -3.30 12.43
C GLN A 113 -16.70 -3.42 13.61
N GLY A 114 -16.04 -2.33 14.02
CA GLY A 114 -15.05 -2.32 15.09
C GLY A 114 -13.66 -2.83 14.68
N ILE A 115 -13.38 -2.93 13.38
CA ILE A 115 -12.07 -3.33 12.87
C ILE A 115 -11.16 -2.11 12.82
N LEU A 116 -9.91 -2.25 13.29
CA LEU A 116 -8.91 -1.20 13.19
C LEU A 116 -8.45 -1.06 11.74
N VAL A 117 -8.50 0.16 11.19
CA VAL A 117 -8.15 0.45 9.80
C VAL A 117 -7.24 1.67 9.71
N THR A 118 -6.17 1.54 8.94
CA THR A 118 -5.28 2.65 8.56
C THR A 118 -5.28 2.80 7.03
N VAL A 119 -5.50 4.04 6.55
CA VAL A 119 -5.48 4.37 5.12
C VAL A 119 -4.31 5.29 4.84
N VAL A 120 -3.42 4.90 3.93
CA VAL A 120 -2.22 5.68 3.56
C VAL A 120 -2.03 5.77 2.06
N ASN A 121 -1.17 6.69 1.62
CA ASN A 121 -0.66 6.69 0.26
C ASN A 121 0.38 5.57 0.07
N TYR A 122 0.43 4.97 -1.13
CA TYR A 122 1.36 3.87 -1.43
C TYR A 122 2.84 4.21 -1.17
N LEU A 123 3.26 5.48 -1.26
CA LEU A 123 4.64 5.89 -1.01
C LEU A 123 5.10 5.61 0.43
N GLY A 124 4.17 5.54 1.38
CA GLY A 124 4.45 5.24 2.78
C GLY A 124 4.51 3.74 3.12
N TRP A 125 4.43 2.84 2.14
CA TRP A 125 4.29 1.40 2.39
C TRP A 125 5.41 0.80 3.25
N ALA A 126 6.66 1.23 3.06
CA ALA A 126 7.81 0.68 3.78
C ALA A 126 7.76 1.04 5.28
N SER A 127 7.53 2.31 5.61
CA SER A 127 7.36 2.75 7.00
C SER A 127 6.17 2.08 7.66
N LEU A 128 5.05 1.97 6.91
CA LEU A 128 3.85 1.29 7.39
C LEU A 128 4.10 -0.20 7.68
N ALA A 129 4.91 -0.88 6.87
CA ALA A 129 5.31 -2.26 7.13
C ALA A 129 6.12 -2.38 8.43
N ASP A 130 7.05 -1.45 8.68
CA ASP A 130 7.86 -1.44 9.89
C ASP A 130 7.00 -1.17 11.14
N GLU A 131 6.03 -0.25 11.07
CA GLU A 131 5.06 0.05 12.12
C GLU A 131 4.16 -1.16 12.39
N ALA A 132 3.56 -1.75 11.36
CA ALA A 132 2.70 -2.92 11.48
C ALA A 132 3.44 -4.12 12.10
N ALA A 133 4.71 -4.33 11.71
CA ALA A 133 5.53 -5.37 12.31
C ALA A 133 5.85 -5.07 13.79
N ALA A 134 6.07 -3.81 14.16
CA ALA A 134 6.29 -3.41 15.54
C ALA A 134 5.04 -3.65 16.40
N GLU A 135 3.84 -3.31 15.88
CA GLU A 135 2.56 -3.59 16.56
C GLU A 135 2.31 -5.10 16.73
N TYR A 136 2.61 -5.87 15.68
CA TYR A 136 2.49 -7.34 15.72
C TYR A 136 3.42 -7.95 16.77
N ARG A 137 4.70 -7.57 16.78
CA ARG A 137 5.68 -8.07 17.78
C ARG A 137 5.34 -7.65 19.21
N ALA A 138 4.73 -6.47 19.37
CA ALA A 138 4.26 -6.00 20.68
C ALA A 138 2.94 -6.68 21.13
N GLY A 139 2.36 -7.56 20.31
CA GLY A 139 1.11 -8.25 20.60
C GLY A 139 -0.15 -7.38 20.54
N ARG A 140 -0.04 -6.12 20.12
CA ARG A 140 -1.20 -5.22 19.93
C ARG A 140 -2.04 -5.62 18.73
N VAL A 141 -1.39 -6.11 17.67
CA VAL A 141 -2.02 -6.67 16.48
C VAL A 141 -1.65 -8.14 16.36
N LYS A 142 -2.62 -9.00 16.12
CA LYS A 142 -2.43 -10.45 15.90
C LYS A 142 -2.68 -10.86 14.46
N THR A 143 -3.42 -10.05 13.71
CA THR A 143 -3.81 -10.33 12.33
C THR A 143 -3.56 -9.09 11.48
N ILE A 144 -2.63 -9.19 10.51
CA ILE A 144 -2.32 -8.15 9.54
C ILE A 144 -3.06 -8.48 8.24
N ILE A 145 -3.84 -7.50 7.75
CA ILE A 145 -4.56 -7.57 6.47
C ILE A 145 -4.16 -6.35 5.64
N LEU A 146 -3.86 -6.57 4.35
CA LEU A 146 -3.47 -5.53 3.42
C LEU A 146 -4.47 -5.43 2.28
N VAL A 147 -4.82 -4.21 1.87
CA VAL A 147 -5.58 -3.96 0.63
C VAL A 147 -4.90 -2.83 -0.11
N GLY A 148 -4.74 -2.94 -1.42
CA GLY A 148 -4.14 -1.87 -2.23
C GLY A 148 -4.87 -1.68 -3.54
N HIS A 149 -4.96 -0.43 -4.01
CA HIS A 149 -5.50 -0.08 -5.32
C HIS A 149 -4.43 0.57 -6.20
N SER A 150 -4.36 0.19 -7.47
CA SER A 150 -3.45 0.82 -8.45
C SER A 150 -1.98 0.68 -8.01
N SER A 151 -1.24 1.79 -7.86
CA SER A 151 0.13 1.78 -7.30
C SER A 151 0.17 1.19 -5.88
N GLY A 152 -0.90 1.32 -5.09
CA GLY A 152 -1.04 0.64 -3.80
C GLY A 152 -1.05 -0.88 -3.95
N ALA A 153 -1.75 -1.42 -4.96
CA ALA A 153 -1.73 -2.86 -5.27
C ALA A 153 -0.36 -3.31 -5.78
N THR A 154 0.36 -2.44 -6.50
CA THR A 154 1.70 -2.73 -7.04
C THR A 154 2.74 -2.97 -5.93
N VAL A 155 2.66 -2.21 -4.83
CA VAL A 155 3.64 -2.34 -3.72
C VAL A 155 3.26 -3.42 -2.70
N LEU A 156 2.06 -4.01 -2.78
CA LEU A 156 1.65 -5.05 -1.81
C LEU A 156 2.58 -6.27 -1.77
N PRO A 157 3.07 -6.82 -2.88
CA PRO A 157 4.00 -7.95 -2.82
C PRO A 157 5.30 -7.61 -2.07
N ASP A 158 5.83 -6.39 -2.25
CA ASP A 158 7.01 -5.93 -1.53
C ASP A 158 6.71 -5.74 -0.04
N MET A 159 5.53 -5.22 0.30
CA MET A 159 5.09 -5.09 1.69
C MET A 159 4.91 -6.46 2.36
N VAL A 160 4.37 -7.46 1.66
CA VAL A 160 4.28 -8.85 2.15
C VAL A 160 5.67 -9.41 2.44
N ALA A 161 6.61 -9.26 1.50
CA ALA A 161 7.98 -9.73 1.66
C ALA A 161 8.69 -9.04 2.83
N ARG A 162 8.51 -7.73 2.99
CA ARG A 162 9.06 -6.95 4.10
C ARG A 162 8.51 -7.39 5.44
N LEU A 163 7.21 -7.57 5.56
CA LEU A 163 6.56 -8.04 6.78
C LEU A 163 7.00 -9.47 7.16
N ASP A 164 7.17 -10.37 6.17
CA ASP A 164 7.70 -11.71 6.43
C ASP A 164 9.15 -11.65 6.96
N GLN A 165 10.02 -10.81 6.38
CA GLN A 165 11.38 -10.58 6.87
C GLN A 165 11.40 -10.05 8.31
N LEU A 166 10.41 -9.23 8.68
CA LEU A 166 10.27 -8.66 10.04
C LEU A 166 9.58 -9.61 11.02
N GLY A 167 9.24 -10.84 10.60
CA GLY A 167 8.58 -11.84 11.43
C GLY A 167 7.10 -11.58 11.72
N ALA A 168 6.45 -10.73 10.93
CA ALA A 168 5.04 -10.34 11.06
C ALA A 168 4.24 -10.79 9.83
N PRO A 169 3.88 -12.08 9.70
CA PRO A 169 3.26 -12.61 8.49
C PRO A 169 1.88 -12.01 8.23
N VAL A 170 1.63 -11.69 6.96
CA VAL A 170 0.33 -11.21 6.49
C VAL A 170 -0.68 -12.34 6.44
N LYS A 171 -1.88 -12.15 6.99
CA LYS A 171 -2.93 -13.16 6.93
C LYS A 171 -3.70 -13.12 5.61
N LEU A 172 -4.00 -11.91 5.11
CA LEU A 172 -4.70 -11.68 3.85
C LEU A 172 -4.12 -10.44 3.17
N ALA A 173 -3.87 -10.52 1.87
CA ALA A 173 -3.57 -9.36 1.04
C ALA A 173 -4.49 -9.35 -0.19
N ILE A 174 -5.03 -8.18 -0.54
CA ILE A 174 -5.94 -8.00 -1.68
C ILE A 174 -5.44 -6.86 -2.55
N GLY A 175 -5.05 -7.16 -3.77
CA GLY A 175 -4.69 -6.19 -4.81
C GLY A 175 -5.89 -5.87 -5.71
N LEU A 176 -6.11 -4.59 -5.97
CA LEU A 176 -7.12 -4.08 -6.90
C LEU A 176 -6.40 -3.40 -8.07
N ASP A 177 -6.27 -4.12 -9.16
CA ASP A 177 -5.73 -3.67 -10.46
C ASP A 177 -4.38 -2.95 -10.36
N SER A 178 -3.33 -3.71 -10.04
CA SER A 178 -1.94 -3.24 -10.05
C SER A 178 -1.56 -2.65 -11.41
N VAL A 179 -0.82 -1.53 -11.42
CA VAL A 179 -0.39 -0.87 -12.68
C VAL A 179 0.84 -1.50 -13.32
N PHE A 180 1.52 -2.39 -12.63
CA PHE A 180 2.70 -3.08 -13.14
C PHE A 180 2.61 -4.57 -12.83
N ARG A 181 3.28 -5.37 -13.67
CA ARG A 181 3.51 -6.78 -13.38
C ARG A 181 4.30 -6.93 -12.08
N THR A 182 3.81 -7.76 -11.18
CA THR A 182 4.42 -7.99 -9.87
C THR A 182 4.64 -9.48 -9.61
N SER A 183 5.56 -9.77 -8.69
CA SER A 183 5.85 -11.12 -8.25
C SER A 183 5.74 -11.21 -6.74
N LEU A 184 5.05 -12.22 -6.26
CA LEU A 184 4.77 -12.44 -4.84
C LEU A 184 5.78 -13.40 -4.23
N SER A 185 6.41 -12.97 -3.15
CA SER A 185 7.33 -13.77 -2.33
C SER A 185 6.99 -13.62 -0.84
N GLY A 186 7.61 -14.44 0.01
CA GLY A 186 7.41 -14.40 1.45
C GLY A 186 6.15 -15.12 1.91
N ARG A 187 5.80 -14.92 3.19
CA ARG A 187 4.70 -15.63 3.85
C ARG A 187 3.44 -14.77 3.87
N VAL A 188 2.39 -15.30 3.25
CA VAL A 188 1.04 -14.73 3.29
C VAL A 188 0.03 -15.87 3.37
N GLY A 189 -0.99 -15.73 4.23
CA GLY A 189 -2.04 -16.76 4.30
C GLY A 189 -2.78 -16.90 2.97
N LYS A 190 -3.36 -15.80 2.47
CA LYS A 190 -3.99 -15.72 1.16
C LYS A 190 -3.68 -14.36 0.50
N TYR A 191 -3.31 -14.39 -0.78
CA TYR A 191 -3.21 -13.19 -1.63
C TYR A 191 -4.25 -13.30 -2.74
N ILE A 192 -5.12 -12.29 -2.87
CA ILE A 192 -6.11 -12.19 -3.94
C ILE A 192 -5.75 -10.99 -4.80
N ASN A 193 -5.57 -11.21 -6.10
CA ASN A 193 -5.33 -10.15 -7.06
C ASN A 193 -6.55 -10.03 -7.99
N PHE A 194 -7.37 -9.01 -7.79
CA PHE A 194 -8.40 -8.63 -8.75
C PHE A 194 -7.76 -7.78 -9.83
N TYR A 195 -7.74 -8.25 -11.07
CA TYR A 195 -7.10 -7.56 -12.18
C TYR A 195 -8.03 -7.46 -13.39
N ILE A 196 -7.77 -6.51 -14.27
CA ILE A 196 -8.52 -6.26 -15.51
C ILE A 196 -7.62 -6.64 -16.68
N ALA A 197 -7.85 -7.79 -17.32
CA ALA A 197 -6.96 -8.35 -18.33
C ALA A 197 -6.75 -7.46 -19.56
N ASN A 198 -7.74 -6.65 -19.93
CA ASN A 198 -7.65 -5.68 -21.04
C ASN A 198 -7.36 -4.26 -20.53
N GLY A 199 -6.91 -4.09 -19.29
CA GLY A 199 -6.57 -2.84 -18.63
C GLY A 199 -5.07 -2.73 -18.33
N ASN A 200 -4.75 -2.10 -17.21
CA ASN A 200 -3.38 -1.95 -16.74
C ASN A 200 -2.92 -3.14 -15.88
N GLY A 201 -3.86 -3.88 -15.31
CA GLY A 201 -3.57 -4.96 -14.37
C GLY A 201 -3.19 -6.25 -15.05
N GLU A 202 -2.32 -7.01 -14.38
CA GLU A 202 -1.89 -8.34 -14.81
C GLU A 202 -1.99 -9.35 -13.65
N PRO A 203 -1.97 -10.67 -13.97
CA PRO A 203 -1.79 -11.68 -12.93
C PRO A 203 -0.49 -11.47 -12.17
N VAL A 204 -0.56 -11.57 -10.85
CA VAL A 204 0.61 -11.64 -9.98
C VAL A 204 1.28 -13.01 -10.17
N ALA A 205 2.61 -13.04 -10.35
CA ALA A 205 3.36 -14.28 -10.50
C ALA A 205 3.86 -14.78 -9.12
N PRO A 206 3.70 -16.07 -8.77
CA PRO A 206 4.32 -16.60 -7.57
C PRO A 206 5.83 -16.81 -7.80
N THR A 207 6.64 -16.52 -6.79
CA THR A 207 8.06 -16.94 -6.77
C THR A 207 8.24 -18.28 -6.04
N SER A 208 9.41 -18.88 -6.15
CA SER A 208 9.76 -20.10 -5.37
C SER A 208 9.80 -19.85 -3.85
N GLN A 209 9.83 -18.60 -3.42
CA GLN A 209 9.86 -18.21 -2.01
C GLN A 209 8.46 -17.96 -1.44
N LEU A 210 7.41 -18.03 -2.25
CA LEU A 210 6.04 -17.86 -1.76
C LEU A 210 5.67 -18.99 -0.79
N ARG A 211 5.17 -18.59 0.36
CA ARG A 211 4.60 -19.49 1.38
C ARG A 211 3.17 -19.03 1.70
N GLY A 212 2.21 -19.66 1.05
CA GLY A 212 0.80 -19.33 1.16
C GLY A 212 0.06 -19.57 -0.16
N SER A 213 -1.11 -18.98 -0.29
CA SER A 213 -1.95 -19.12 -1.49
C SER A 213 -2.02 -17.80 -2.27
N LEU A 214 -2.06 -17.94 -3.60
CA LEU A 214 -2.26 -16.82 -4.53
C LEU A 214 -3.45 -17.14 -5.44
N GLU A 215 -4.39 -16.21 -5.51
CA GLU A 215 -5.55 -16.26 -6.38
C GLU A 215 -5.56 -15.03 -7.29
N ASN A 216 -5.51 -15.22 -8.61
CA ASN A 216 -5.68 -14.17 -9.60
C ASN A 216 -7.10 -14.22 -10.16
N VAL A 217 -7.88 -13.17 -9.97
CA VAL A 217 -9.27 -13.07 -10.38
C VAL A 217 -9.41 -11.99 -11.45
N ASN A 218 -9.69 -12.40 -12.69
CA ASN A 218 -9.99 -11.45 -13.74
C ASN A 218 -11.40 -10.90 -13.57
N VAL A 219 -11.53 -9.58 -13.42
CA VAL A 219 -12.80 -8.88 -13.19
C VAL A 219 -13.24 -8.01 -14.38
N GLN A 220 -12.63 -8.15 -15.55
CA GLN A 220 -12.95 -7.35 -16.72
C GLN A 220 -14.43 -7.41 -17.14
N ASN A 221 -15.12 -8.50 -16.85
CA ASN A 221 -16.52 -8.71 -17.20
C ASN A 221 -17.51 -8.28 -16.10
N VAL A 222 -17.01 -7.74 -14.98
CA VAL A 222 -17.88 -7.21 -13.92
C VAL A 222 -18.41 -5.84 -14.36
N PRO A 223 -19.74 -5.65 -14.40
CA PRO A 223 -20.32 -4.40 -14.86
C PRO A 223 -19.79 -3.18 -14.09
N GLY A 224 -19.39 -2.13 -14.81
CA GLY A 224 -18.90 -0.88 -14.22
C GLY A 224 -17.48 -0.94 -13.64
N VAL A 225 -16.78 -2.07 -13.80
CA VAL A 225 -15.37 -2.18 -13.38
C VAL A 225 -14.45 -1.62 -14.44
N GLY A 226 -13.56 -0.73 -14.02
CA GLY A 226 -12.43 -0.17 -14.75
C GLY A 226 -11.35 0.22 -13.75
N HIS A 227 -10.17 0.60 -14.21
CA HIS A 227 -9.03 0.92 -13.33
C HIS A 227 -9.38 1.94 -12.22
N ILE A 228 -10.08 3.03 -12.58
CA ILE A 228 -10.44 4.10 -11.62
C ILE A 228 -11.73 3.81 -10.84
N THR A 229 -12.46 2.75 -11.18
CA THR A 229 -13.74 2.42 -10.57
C THR A 229 -13.74 1.11 -9.79
N ILE A 230 -12.71 0.28 -9.93
CA ILE A 230 -12.65 -1.04 -9.30
C ILE A 230 -12.79 -0.97 -7.77
N ASP A 231 -12.15 0.01 -7.12
CA ASP A 231 -12.21 0.23 -5.69
C ASP A 231 -13.57 0.77 -5.21
N LYS A 232 -14.34 1.42 -6.12
CA LYS A 232 -15.69 1.99 -5.87
C LYS A 232 -16.82 1.05 -6.27
N ASN A 233 -16.49 -0.01 -7.02
CA ASN A 233 -17.50 -0.94 -7.52
C ASN A 233 -18.09 -1.77 -6.38
N GLU A 234 -19.39 -1.70 -6.17
CA GLU A 234 -20.11 -2.37 -5.08
C GLU A 234 -19.91 -3.89 -5.05
N ILE A 235 -19.80 -4.55 -6.22
CA ILE A 235 -19.57 -5.98 -6.29
C ILE A 235 -18.17 -6.31 -5.77
N ILE A 236 -17.19 -5.52 -6.15
CA ILE A 236 -15.79 -5.69 -5.71
C ILE A 236 -15.66 -5.36 -4.23
N GLN A 237 -16.22 -4.23 -3.76
CA GLN A 237 -16.19 -3.87 -2.34
C GLN A 237 -16.80 -4.96 -1.45
N ARG A 238 -17.96 -5.51 -1.85
CA ARG A 238 -18.57 -6.63 -1.10
C ARG A 238 -17.67 -7.86 -1.05
N LYS A 239 -16.98 -8.20 -2.14
CA LYS A 239 -16.00 -9.30 -2.15
C LYS A 239 -14.84 -9.04 -1.22
N VAL A 240 -14.24 -7.84 -1.27
CA VAL A 240 -13.15 -7.41 -0.40
C VAL A 240 -13.54 -7.51 1.07
N ILE A 241 -14.69 -6.93 1.43
CA ILE A 241 -15.19 -6.94 2.81
C ILE A 241 -15.48 -8.37 3.28
N ALA A 242 -16.12 -9.20 2.45
CA ALA A 242 -16.41 -10.59 2.79
C ALA A 242 -15.14 -11.43 3.05
N GLU A 243 -14.08 -11.23 2.27
CA GLU A 243 -12.79 -11.89 2.53
C GLU A 243 -12.15 -11.42 3.85
N ILE A 244 -12.21 -10.12 4.14
CA ILE A 244 -11.74 -9.56 5.41
C ILE A 244 -12.56 -10.11 6.58
N ASP A 245 -13.88 -10.08 6.49
CA ASP A 245 -14.81 -10.59 7.51
C ASP A 245 -14.54 -12.08 7.81
N SER A 246 -14.29 -12.89 6.77
CA SER A 246 -13.99 -14.31 6.92
C SER A 246 -12.70 -14.56 7.73
N VAL A 247 -11.71 -13.66 7.60
CA VAL A 247 -10.44 -13.71 8.35
C VAL A 247 -10.61 -13.21 9.77
N VAL A 248 -11.38 -12.14 9.97
CA VAL A 248 -11.53 -11.45 11.25
C VAL A 248 -12.52 -12.17 12.18
N PHE A 249 -13.65 -12.61 11.65
CA PHE A 249 -14.75 -13.19 12.42
C PHE A 249 -14.94 -14.70 12.20
N GLY A 250 -14.15 -15.28 11.29
CA GLY A 250 -14.34 -16.66 10.85
C GLY A 250 -15.41 -16.77 9.77
N SER A 251 -15.37 -17.86 9.00
CA SER A 251 -16.40 -18.14 7.99
C SER A 251 -17.73 -18.34 8.70
N ARG A 252 -18.69 -17.43 8.52
CA ARG A 252 -20.08 -17.72 8.92
C ARG A 252 -20.52 -18.98 8.19
N PRO A 253 -21.17 -19.94 8.89
CA PRO A 253 -21.82 -21.03 8.22
C PRO A 253 -22.74 -20.43 7.15
N LYS A 254 -22.63 -20.90 5.91
CA LYS A 254 -23.52 -20.49 4.83
C LYS A 254 -24.94 -20.83 5.32
N GLU A 255 -25.74 -19.82 5.68
CA GLU A 255 -27.12 -20.03 6.05
C GLU A 255 -27.73 -20.86 4.91
N ALA A 256 -28.13 -22.09 5.25
CA ALA A 256 -28.85 -22.96 4.34
C ALA A 256 -30.04 -22.13 3.84
N SER A 257 -30.07 -21.85 2.54
CA SER A 257 -31.13 -21.07 1.91
C SER A 257 -32.45 -21.63 2.45
N ALA A 258 -33.20 -20.78 3.15
CA ALA A 258 -34.49 -21.15 3.70
C ALA A 258 -35.31 -21.76 2.57
N ARG A 259 -35.56 -23.07 2.66
CA ARG A 259 -36.55 -23.73 1.82
C ARG A 259 -37.84 -22.94 2.00
N PRO A 260 -38.51 -22.52 0.91
CA PRO A 260 -39.89 -22.01 1.03
C PRO A 260 -40.71 -23.09 1.73
N GLN A 261 -41.23 -22.79 2.91
CA GLN A 261 -42.27 -23.64 3.53
C GLN A 261 -43.43 -23.65 2.54
N ALA A 262 -43.64 -24.82 1.94
CA ALA A 262 -44.85 -25.07 1.18
C ALA A 262 -46.04 -24.84 2.11
N ALA A 263 -46.84 -23.84 1.78
CA ALA A 263 -48.16 -23.64 2.42
C ALA A 263 -49.02 -24.87 2.14
N THR A 264 -49.20 -25.68 3.16
CA THR A 264 -50.25 -26.70 3.17
C THR A 264 -51.60 -26.00 3.28
N ARG A 265 -52.42 -26.18 2.25
CA ARG A 265 -53.84 -25.88 2.28
C ARG A 265 -54.59 -26.93 3.08
#